data_1c08b39d7922a8beaa0647c2e4e63a23
#
_entry.id   1c08b39d7922a8beaa0647c2e4e63a23
#
_cell.length_a   1.000
_cell.length_b   1.000
_cell.length_c   1.000
_cell.angle_alpha   90.00
_cell.angle_beta   90.00
_cell.angle_gamma   90.00
#
_symmetry.space_group_name_H-M   'P 1'
#
loop_
_entity.id
_entity.type
_entity.pdbx_description
1 polymer ?
#
loop_
_entity_poly.entity_id
_entity_poly.type
_entity_poly.pdbx_seq_one_letter_code
_entity_poly.pdbx_strand_id
1 'polypeptide(L)'
;MTDNELIGMESNAIHEDVLARVREKMPDEDPVYEVSELFKVFGDSTRARIICALDIEEMCVCDLAVLLNMTQSAISHQLRILKTSRLVKSRKQGKVVYYSLDDAHIGDIFAKAFEHVMEEREG
;
A
#
# COMPACT_ATOMS: atom_id res chain seq x y z
N MET A 1 -15.73 2.92 -19.73
CA MET A 1 -15.96 2.16 -20.95
C MET A 1 -17.41 1.74 -21.05
N THR A 2 -18.06 1.95 -22.16
CA THR A 2 -19.45 1.61 -22.35
C THR A 2 -19.59 0.16 -22.77
N ASP A 3 -20.78 -0.43 -22.60
CA ASP A 3 -21.05 -1.80 -23.04
C ASP A 3 -20.88 -1.98 -24.53
N ASN A 4 -21.23 -0.95 -25.32
CA ASN A 4 -21.07 -0.98 -26.77
C ASN A 4 -19.60 -1.05 -27.18
N GLU A 5 -18.75 -0.33 -26.48
CA GLU A 5 -17.31 -0.36 -26.71
C GLU A 5 -16.74 -1.73 -26.38
N LEU A 6 -17.22 -2.34 -25.28
CA LEU A 6 -16.81 -3.68 -24.85
C LEU A 6 -17.20 -4.73 -25.89
N ILE A 7 -18.40 -4.65 -26.41
CA ILE A 7 -18.88 -5.59 -27.43
C ILE A 7 -18.04 -5.48 -28.70
N GLY A 8 -17.76 -4.24 -29.14
CA GLY A 8 -16.94 -4.00 -30.30
C GLY A 8 -15.51 -4.51 -30.11
N MET A 9 -14.96 -4.31 -28.92
CA MET A 9 -13.62 -4.78 -28.58
C MET A 9 -13.54 -6.29 -28.52
N GLU A 10 -14.56 -6.95 -27.97
CA GLU A 10 -14.61 -8.41 -27.89
C GLU A 10 -14.60 -9.06 -29.29
N SER A 11 -15.34 -8.49 -30.24
CA SER A 11 -15.39 -9.00 -31.60
C SER A 11 -14.05 -8.86 -32.33
N ASN A 12 -13.13 -8.05 -31.79
CA ASN A 12 -11.80 -7.83 -32.37
C ASN A 12 -10.69 -8.60 -31.65
N ALA A 13 -11.04 -9.45 -30.70
CA ALA A 13 -10.06 -10.25 -29.97
C ALA A 13 -9.37 -11.24 -30.90
N ILE A 14 -8.02 -11.26 -30.85
CA ILE A 14 -7.19 -12.14 -31.67
C ILE A 14 -6.98 -13.49 -31.00
N HIS A 15 -6.82 -13.49 -29.70
CA HIS A 15 -6.55 -14.71 -28.92
C HIS A 15 -7.69 -14.99 -27.95
N GLU A 16 -8.77 -15.57 -28.48
CA GLU A 16 -9.99 -15.85 -27.69
C GLU A 16 -9.74 -16.85 -26.54
N ASP A 17 -8.84 -17.79 -26.76
CA ASP A 17 -8.47 -18.78 -25.74
C ASP A 17 -7.76 -18.13 -24.55
N VAL A 18 -6.86 -17.19 -24.80
CA VAL A 18 -6.19 -16.42 -23.75
C VAL A 18 -7.20 -15.58 -23.00
N LEU A 19 -8.07 -14.89 -23.71
CA LEU A 19 -9.11 -14.05 -23.15
C LEU A 19 -10.03 -14.85 -22.21
N ALA A 20 -10.43 -16.02 -22.64
CA ALA A 20 -11.28 -16.91 -21.82
C ALA A 20 -10.58 -17.34 -20.53
N ARG A 21 -9.29 -17.71 -20.62
CA ARG A 21 -8.52 -18.10 -19.44
C ARG A 21 -8.34 -16.94 -18.45
N VAL A 22 -8.06 -15.75 -18.96
CA VAL A 22 -7.89 -14.58 -18.12
C VAL A 22 -9.21 -14.18 -17.45
N ARG A 23 -10.31 -14.18 -18.20
CA ARG A 23 -11.64 -13.87 -17.65
C ARG A 23 -12.02 -14.81 -16.52
N GLU A 24 -11.72 -16.09 -16.69
CA GLU A 24 -12.02 -17.09 -15.66
C GLU A 24 -11.27 -16.83 -14.35
N LYS A 25 -10.04 -16.34 -14.44
CA LYS A 25 -9.16 -16.15 -13.29
C LYS A 25 -9.10 -14.71 -12.75
N MET A 26 -9.69 -13.76 -13.47
CA MET A 26 -9.69 -12.38 -13.01
C MET A 26 -10.41 -12.26 -11.66
N PRO A 27 -9.81 -11.53 -10.72
CA PRO A 27 -10.51 -11.21 -9.48
C PRO A 27 -11.72 -10.33 -9.75
N ASP A 28 -12.66 -10.33 -8.82
CA ASP A 28 -13.83 -9.47 -8.90
C ASP A 28 -13.42 -7.99 -8.80
N GLU A 29 -14.24 -7.11 -9.34
CA GLU A 29 -14.00 -5.68 -9.36
C GLU A 29 -13.82 -5.07 -7.98
N ASP A 30 -14.64 -5.44 -7.01
CA ASP A 30 -14.61 -4.86 -5.67
C ASP A 30 -13.27 -5.09 -4.96
N PRO A 31 -12.76 -6.33 -4.89
CA PRO A 31 -11.42 -6.54 -4.32
C PRO A 31 -10.32 -5.80 -5.07
N VAL A 32 -10.39 -5.73 -6.39
CA VAL A 32 -9.40 -5.00 -7.20
C VAL A 32 -9.43 -3.50 -6.84
N TYR A 33 -10.63 -2.95 -6.71
CA TYR A 33 -10.79 -1.55 -6.31
C TYR A 33 -10.19 -1.29 -4.93
N GLU A 34 -10.47 -2.18 -3.96
CA GLU A 34 -9.95 -2.06 -2.60
C GLU A 34 -8.41 -2.10 -2.58
N VAL A 35 -7.82 -2.99 -3.36
CA VAL A 35 -6.36 -3.06 -3.50
C VAL A 35 -5.82 -1.77 -4.12
N SER A 36 -6.51 -1.23 -5.13
CA SER A 36 -6.11 0.04 -5.76
C SER A 36 -6.11 1.19 -4.76
N GLU A 37 -7.12 1.26 -3.91
CA GLU A 37 -7.19 2.28 -2.86
C GLU A 37 -6.05 2.12 -1.85
N LEU A 38 -5.70 0.87 -1.52
CA LEU A 38 -4.57 0.58 -0.65
C LEU A 38 -3.26 1.10 -1.24
N PHE A 39 -3.03 0.86 -2.53
CA PHE A 39 -1.82 1.34 -3.21
C PHE A 39 -1.75 2.86 -3.28
N LYS A 40 -2.88 3.54 -3.34
CA LYS A 40 -2.90 5.02 -3.27
C LYS A 40 -2.36 5.50 -1.93
N VAL A 41 -2.72 4.82 -0.84
CA VAL A 41 -2.20 5.19 0.48
C VAL A 41 -0.69 4.95 0.53
N PHE A 42 -0.21 3.85 -0.04
CA PHE A 42 1.22 3.56 -0.15
C PHE A 42 1.98 4.55 -1.02
N GLY A 43 1.31 5.20 -1.95
CA GLY A 43 1.93 6.05 -2.98
C GLY A 43 2.41 7.42 -2.52
N ASP A 44 2.37 7.69 -1.22
CA ASP A 44 2.89 8.93 -0.64
C ASP A 44 4.25 8.66 0.01
N SER A 45 5.26 9.48 -0.33
CA SER A 45 6.63 9.24 0.16
C SER A 45 6.77 9.31 1.67
N THR A 46 6.05 10.21 2.33
CA THR A 46 6.08 10.31 3.79
C THR A 46 5.49 9.07 4.43
N ARG A 47 4.34 8.63 3.95
CA ARG A 47 3.71 7.41 4.48
C ARG A 47 4.57 6.19 4.21
N ALA A 48 5.18 6.10 3.03
CA ALA A 48 6.10 5.00 2.72
C ALA A 48 7.28 4.98 3.70
N ARG A 49 7.85 6.14 4.02
CA ARG A 49 8.96 6.24 4.98
C ARG A 49 8.54 5.81 6.39
N ILE A 50 7.35 6.18 6.81
CA ILE A 50 6.81 5.75 8.11
C ILE A 50 6.68 4.22 8.14
N ILE A 51 6.12 3.64 7.09
CA ILE A 51 5.97 2.18 7.00
C ILE A 51 7.32 1.49 7.05
N CYS A 52 8.31 2.00 6.33
CA CYS A 52 9.67 1.44 6.37
C CYS A 52 10.26 1.49 7.78
N ALA A 53 10.07 2.58 8.49
CA ALA A 53 10.55 2.72 9.86
C ALA A 53 9.87 1.72 10.80
N LEU A 54 8.55 1.61 10.70
CA LEU A 54 7.76 0.72 11.54
C LEU A 54 7.98 -0.76 11.21
N ASP A 55 8.39 -1.05 9.98
CA ASP A 55 8.77 -2.42 9.60
C ASP A 55 10.05 -2.86 10.34
N ILE A 56 10.90 -1.90 10.70
CA ILE A 56 12.12 -2.17 11.44
C ILE A 56 11.82 -2.30 12.93
N GLU A 57 11.05 -1.38 13.49
CA GLU A 57 10.77 -1.36 14.92
C GLU A 57 9.55 -0.52 15.26
N GLU A 58 8.86 -0.88 16.32
CA GLU A 58 7.75 -0.11 16.87
C GLU A 58 8.26 1.25 17.36
N MET A 59 7.54 2.33 17.05
CA MET A 59 7.98 3.69 17.38
C MET A 59 6.83 4.58 17.84
N CYS A 60 7.17 5.57 18.65
CA CYS A 60 6.22 6.63 19.04
C CYS A 60 6.29 7.80 18.06
N VAL A 61 5.31 8.71 18.16
CA VAL A 61 5.21 9.89 17.29
C VAL A 61 6.45 10.78 17.39
N CYS A 62 6.95 11.01 18.62
CA CYS A 62 8.12 11.88 18.83
C CYS A 62 9.34 11.36 18.07
N ASP A 63 9.60 10.06 18.18
CA ASP A 63 10.77 9.46 17.54
C ASP A 63 10.63 9.44 16.01
N LEU A 64 9.43 9.16 15.51
CA LEU A 64 9.17 9.23 14.07
C LEU A 64 9.38 10.65 13.54
N ALA A 65 8.92 11.67 14.29
CA ALA A 65 9.08 13.06 13.91
C ALA A 65 10.57 13.44 13.80
N VAL A 66 11.36 13.01 14.75
CA VAL A 66 12.82 13.25 14.73
C VAL A 66 13.46 12.52 13.55
N LEU A 67 13.13 11.24 13.39
CA LEU A 67 13.70 10.41 12.32
C LEU A 67 13.44 11.01 10.95
N LEU A 68 12.21 11.46 10.71
CA LEU A 68 11.79 11.95 9.39
C LEU A 68 11.95 13.47 9.24
N ASN A 69 12.45 14.15 10.27
CA ASN A 69 12.63 15.59 10.28
C ASN A 69 11.33 16.33 9.95
N MET A 70 10.28 15.97 10.65
CA MET A 70 8.94 16.53 10.48
C MET A 70 8.35 16.91 11.83
N THR A 71 7.30 17.70 11.83
CA THR A 71 6.60 18.05 13.07
C THR A 71 5.80 16.85 13.59
N GLN A 72 5.57 16.80 14.89
CA GLN A 72 4.72 15.77 15.49
C GLN A 72 3.29 15.82 14.93
N SER A 73 2.78 17.03 14.67
CA SER A 73 1.48 17.25 14.07
C SER A 73 1.37 16.60 12.70
N ALA A 74 2.38 16.78 11.86
CA ALA A 74 2.43 16.21 10.51
C ALA A 74 2.49 14.68 10.58
N ILE A 75 3.32 14.13 11.46
CA ILE A 75 3.43 12.67 11.64
C ILE A 75 2.10 12.11 12.17
N SER A 76 1.49 12.75 13.17
CA SER A 76 0.20 12.31 13.72
C SER A 76 -0.88 12.27 12.64
N HIS A 77 -0.89 13.25 11.74
CA HIS A 77 -1.83 13.29 10.63
C HIS A 77 -1.64 12.09 9.70
N GLN A 78 -0.40 11.81 9.34
CA GLN A 78 -0.07 10.67 8.47
C GLN A 78 -0.40 9.33 9.14
N LEU A 79 -0.09 9.20 10.43
CA LEU A 79 -0.42 7.98 11.18
C LEU A 79 -1.93 7.74 11.28
N ARG A 80 -2.72 8.80 11.36
CA ARG A 80 -4.18 8.69 11.35
C ARG A 80 -4.67 8.09 10.03
N ILE A 81 -4.13 8.55 8.91
CA ILE A 81 -4.46 8.01 7.59
C ILE A 81 -4.10 6.53 7.53
N LEU A 82 -2.90 6.17 7.96
CA LEU A 82 -2.42 4.79 7.96
C LEU A 82 -3.25 3.89 8.87
N LYS A 83 -3.66 4.39 10.02
CA LYS A 83 -4.47 3.63 10.97
C LYS A 83 -5.89 3.41 10.42
N THR A 84 -6.49 4.44 9.83
CA THR A 84 -7.81 4.34 9.21
C THR A 84 -7.79 3.33 8.05
N SER A 85 -6.69 3.26 7.33
CA SER A 85 -6.50 2.30 6.23
C SER A 85 -6.06 0.91 6.70
N ARG A 86 -5.98 0.70 8.01
CA ARG A 86 -5.59 -0.58 8.64
C ARG A 86 -4.18 -1.04 8.27
N LEU A 87 -3.28 -0.09 8.09
CA LEU A 87 -1.88 -0.38 7.78
C LEU A 87 -1.00 -0.35 9.02
N VAL A 88 -1.42 0.43 10.03
CA VAL A 88 -0.73 0.50 11.31
C VAL A 88 -1.74 0.32 12.44
N LYS A 89 -1.24 -0.13 13.58
CA LYS A 89 -1.98 -0.22 14.82
C LYS A 89 -1.20 0.53 15.90
N SER A 90 -1.88 0.86 17.00
CA SER A 90 -1.26 1.59 18.09
C SER A 90 -1.55 0.91 19.42
N ARG A 91 -0.64 1.11 20.36
CA ARG A 91 -0.84 0.71 21.76
C ARG A 91 -0.35 1.82 22.67
N LYS A 92 -0.96 1.95 23.82
CA LYS A 92 -0.58 2.96 24.78
C LYS A 92 0.17 2.30 25.94
N GLN A 93 1.30 2.86 26.31
CA GLN A 93 2.05 2.44 27.47
C GLN A 93 2.37 3.70 28.29
N GLY A 94 1.70 3.83 29.43
CA GLY A 94 1.75 5.07 30.20
C GLY A 94 1.13 6.21 29.40
N LYS A 95 1.89 7.28 29.17
CA LYS A 95 1.45 8.44 28.39
C LYS A 95 1.90 8.39 26.94
N VAL A 96 2.65 7.37 26.58
CA VAL A 96 3.25 7.24 25.24
C VAL A 96 2.44 6.29 24.40
N VAL A 97 2.15 6.70 23.16
CA VAL A 97 1.48 5.85 22.17
C VAL A 97 2.52 5.35 21.19
N TYR A 98 2.58 4.05 21.02
CA TYR A 98 3.49 3.38 20.10
C TYR A 98 2.72 2.87 18.89
N TYR A 99 3.35 2.97 17.73
CA TYR A 99 2.77 2.50 16.45
C TYR A 99 3.61 1.36 15.90
N SER A 100 2.93 0.42 15.26
CA SER A 100 3.56 -0.71 14.59
C SER A 100 2.73 -1.08 13.36
N LEU A 101 3.31 -1.86 12.47
CA LEU A 101 2.55 -2.34 11.29
C LEU A 101 1.44 -3.28 11.76
N ASP A 102 0.30 -3.22 11.07
CA ASP A 102 -0.88 -4.00 11.43
C ASP A 102 -0.61 -5.51 11.30
N ASP A 103 0.10 -5.90 10.25
CA ASP A 103 0.52 -7.29 10.05
C ASP A 103 1.78 -7.36 9.17
N ALA A 104 2.31 -8.58 9.02
CA ALA A 104 3.54 -8.81 8.27
C ALA A 104 3.38 -8.61 6.76
N HIS A 105 2.17 -8.68 6.23
CA HIS A 105 1.93 -8.51 4.79
C HIS A 105 2.37 -7.15 4.30
N ILE A 106 2.21 -6.12 5.11
CA ILE A 106 2.54 -4.74 4.75
C ILE A 106 4.04 -4.60 4.50
N GLY A 107 4.86 -5.13 5.40
CA GLY A 107 6.31 -5.15 5.23
C GLY A 107 6.72 -5.96 4.01
N ASP A 108 6.07 -7.09 3.76
CA ASP A 108 6.37 -7.96 2.62
C ASP A 108 6.10 -7.26 1.29
N ILE A 109 5.02 -6.49 1.19
CA ILE A 109 4.69 -5.72 -0.02
C ILE A 109 5.81 -4.73 -0.31
N PHE A 110 6.26 -3.96 0.70
CA PHE A 110 7.36 -3.01 0.53
C PHE A 110 8.68 -3.68 0.21
N ALA A 111 8.97 -4.82 0.85
CA ALA A 111 10.18 -5.57 0.58
C ALA A 111 10.26 -5.99 -0.90
N LYS A 112 9.15 -6.46 -1.45
CA LYS A 112 9.08 -6.84 -2.86
C LYS A 112 9.22 -5.63 -3.78
N ALA A 113 8.61 -4.51 -3.45
CA ALA A 113 8.74 -3.28 -4.22
C ALA A 113 10.18 -2.77 -4.21
N PHE A 114 10.85 -2.80 -3.06
CA PHE A 114 12.26 -2.43 -2.96
C PHE A 114 13.17 -3.35 -3.78
N GLU A 115 12.94 -4.63 -3.68
CA GLU A 115 13.68 -5.64 -4.46
C GLU A 115 13.60 -5.30 -5.95
N HIS A 116 12.42 -5.00 -6.45
CA HIS A 116 12.20 -4.64 -7.85
C HIS A 116 12.94 -3.35 -8.23
N VAL A 117 12.80 -2.29 -7.43
CA VAL A 117 13.44 -1.00 -7.69
C VAL A 117 14.97 -1.10 -7.64
N MET A 118 15.50 -1.85 -6.67
CA MET A 118 16.96 -2.00 -6.52
C MET A 118 17.57 -2.82 -7.65
N GLU A 119 16.86 -3.79 -8.20
CA GLU A 119 17.31 -4.55 -9.36
C GLU A 119 17.56 -3.64 -10.56
N GLU A 120 16.68 -2.68 -10.80
CA GLU A 120 16.85 -1.70 -11.88
C GLU A 120 18.08 -0.85 -11.68
N ARG A 121 18.37 -0.45 -10.44
CA ARG A 121 19.52 0.38 -10.12
C ARG A 121 20.85 -0.34 -10.24
N GLU A 122 20.85 -1.63 -9.96
CA GLU A 122 22.06 -2.46 -10.00
C GLU A 122 22.31 -3.05 -11.39
N GLY A 123 21.25 -3.15 -12.18
CA GLY A 123 21.32 -3.65 -13.53
C GLY A 123 21.56 -2.53 -14.55
#